data_298ef127f729fdd2942c224b5e32df10
#
_entry.id   298ef127f729fdd2942c224b5e32df10
#
_cell.length_a   1.000
_cell.length_b   1.000
_cell.length_c   1.000
_cell.angle_alpha   90.00
_cell.angle_beta   90.00
_cell.angle_gamma   90.00
#
_symmetry.space_group_name_H-M   'P 1'
#
loop_
_entity.id
_entity.type
_entity.pdbx_description
1 polymer ?
#
loop_
_entity_poly.entity_id
_entity_poly.type
_entity_poly.pdbx_seq_one_letter_code
_entity_poly.pdbx_strand_id
1 'polypeptide(L)'
;MNLARHSISSTTPVLIFDVQFDPDCHIFTASTQAGFAVYRAWPLQLLRKRELTGGTLAAVVPLHTSSLLFLLGGGRSPRYPPNKVILWDDALGQEVAELEFRERVRGLACRRGWLAVALRRRVVVFELGDAVTRYGEWDTCDNPRGLLAIATATHSTLLVIPGRQMGHVQLVHLPPCPAPEITGPPPSTAPVKPPPAPLKHPVSIIAAHTTALTTLSVPPSGHLLATTSSRGTLIRIWDSTTGKLVRELRRGTDKAEIYGVAFRPDEREICVWSDKGTVHVFALASGSGASNRQSTFSPLTPFIPLPKYFGSEWSYAQYRIPSQSAHISISTPPSKPATADVVDEEKCVVGWIQAPSDNQEDPGRGPLIEHQLIVLTYTGGWYRLSLPTSTSSATSSSVPISSPISAAVSASPPIVRAMSAARPRSTSGSSFAGHSDKGKEREQEKDGKDSRDCTLREFRRFGRWDGWG
;
A
#
# COMPACT_ATOMS: atom_id res chain seq x y z
N MET A 1 -25.03 4.30 -35.28
CA MET A 1 -24.53 4.19 -33.90
C MET A 1 -25.72 4.27 -32.95
N ASN A 2 -26.08 3.14 -32.33
CA ASN A 2 -27.24 3.06 -31.45
C ASN A 2 -26.83 3.44 -30.02
N LEU A 3 -26.96 4.70 -29.67
CA LEU A 3 -26.75 5.27 -28.34
C LEU A 3 -27.82 4.89 -27.28
N ALA A 4 -28.85 4.14 -27.69
CA ALA A 4 -30.04 3.87 -26.87
C ALA A 4 -29.91 2.67 -25.90
N ARG A 5 -28.73 2.03 -25.76
CA ARG A 5 -28.54 0.86 -24.87
C ARG A 5 -27.70 1.11 -23.63
N HIS A 6 -27.25 2.31 -23.39
CA HIS A 6 -26.65 2.66 -22.11
C HIS A 6 -27.72 3.31 -21.23
N SER A 7 -28.52 2.46 -20.59
CA SER A 7 -29.41 2.91 -19.53
C SER A 7 -28.59 3.59 -18.43
N ILE A 8 -28.70 4.90 -18.33
CA ILE A 8 -28.13 5.75 -17.26
C ILE A 8 -28.85 5.48 -15.91
N SER A 9 -29.76 4.50 -15.86
CA SER A 9 -30.74 4.33 -14.79
C SER A 9 -30.33 3.39 -13.64
N SER A 10 -29.07 2.95 -13.53
CA SER A 10 -28.64 2.23 -12.31
C SER A 10 -27.34 2.80 -11.75
N THR A 11 -27.41 4.04 -11.30
CA THR A 11 -26.34 4.71 -10.55
C THR A 11 -26.46 4.49 -9.04
N THR A 12 -27.14 3.46 -8.58
CA THR A 12 -27.03 3.07 -7.19
C THR A 12 -25.59 2.55 -6.96
N PRO A 13 -24.79 3.25 -6.15
CA PRO A 13 -23.43 2.82 -5.88
C PRO A 13 -23.48 1.44 -5.22
N VAL A 14 -22.66 0.50 -5.67
CA VAL A 14 -22.51 -0.78 -5.01
C VAL A 14 -21.87 -0.52 -3.65
N LEU A 15 -22.57 -0.89 -2.58
CA LEU A 15 -22.05 -0.78 -1.24
C LEU A 15 -21.19 -2.01 -0.94
N ILE A 16 -19.88 -1.83 -0.96
CA ILE A 16 -18.92 -2.84 -0.57
C ILE A 16 -18.59 -2.64 0.91
N PHE A 17 -18.78 -3.69 1.71
CA PHE A 17 -18.54 -3.64 3.15
C PHE A 17 -17.07 -3.87 3.48
N ASP A 18 -16.41 -4.75 2.73
CA ASP A 18 -15.00 -5.08 2.90
C ASP A 18 -14.39 -5.61 1.61
N VAL A 19 -13.09 -5.37 1.46
CA VAL A 19 -12.25 -5.86 0.37
C VAL A 19 -10.96 -6.40 0.96
N GLN A 20 -10.62 -7.66 0.65
CA GLN A 20 -9.43 -8.32 1.17
C GLN A 20 -8.66 -8.97 0.02
N PHE A 21 -7.36 -8.68 -0.10
CA PHE A 21 -6.46 -9.47 -0.92
C PHE A 21 -6.10 -10.79 -0.21
N ASP A 22 -5.81 -11.81 -0.99
CA ASP A 22 -5.03 -12.93 -0.48
C ASP A 22 -3.59 -12.50 -0.19
N PRO A 23 -2.83 -13.27 0.60
CA PRO A 23 -1.47 -12.89 0.97
C PRO A 23 -0.52 -12.62 -0.20
N ASP A 24 -0.77 -13.23 -1.35
CA ASP A 24 0.08 -13.14 -2.54
C ASP A 24 -0.47 -12.13 -3.58
N CYS A 25 -1.59 -11.47 -3.28
CA CYS A 25 -2.30 -10.52 -4.15
C CYS A 25 -2.70 -11.10 -5.53
N HIS A 26 -2.91 -12.41 -5.63
CA HIS A 26 -3.39 -13.06 -6.86
C HIS A 26 -4.90 -12.95 -7.01
N ILE A 27 -5.62 -13.01 -5.88
CA ILE A 27 -7.07 -12.87 -5.82
C ILE A 27 -7.45 -11.80 -4.79
N PHE A 28 -8.66 -11.33 -4.88
CA PHE A 28 -9.28 -10.55 -3.81
C PHE A 28 -10.75 -10.91 -3.65
N THR A 29 -11.25 -10.70 -2.47
CA THR A 29 -12.66 -10.88 -2.12
C THR A 29 -13.32 -9.53 -1.91
N ALA A 30 -14.60 -9.44 -2.22
CA ALA A 30 -15.44 -8.28 -1.91
C ALA A 30 -16.75 -8.76 -1.27
N SER A 31 -17.03 -8.28 -0.06
CA SER A 31 -18.30 -8.52 0.61
C SER A 31 -19.28 -7.39 0.32
N THR A 32 -20.52 -7.74 0.01
CA THR A 32 -21.61 -6.82 -0.33
C THR A 32 -22.87 -7.17 0.47
N GLN A 33 -23.92 -6.39 0.27
CA GLN A 33 -25.22 -6.69 0.90
C GLN A 33 -25.81 -8.03 0.43
N ALA A 34 -25.52 -8.44 -0.81
CA ALA A 34 -26.08 -9.66 -1.41
C ALA A 34 -25.24 -10.92 -1.12
N GLY A 35 -24.05 -10.78 -0.56
CA GLY A 35 -23.12 -11.88 -0.30
C GLY A 35 -21.68 -11.48 -0.57
N PHE A 36 -20.91 -12.36 -1.21
CA PHE A 36 -19.52 -12.05 -1.54
C PHE A 36 -19.14 -12.53 -2.95
N ALA A 37 -18.07 -11.94 -3.47
CA ALA A 37 -17.47 -12.35 -4.72
C ALA A 37 -15.96 -12.49 -4.57
N VAL A 38 -15.37 -13.41 -5.34
CA VAL A 38 -13.93 -13.66 -5.45
C VAL A 38 -13.50 -13.28 -6.85
N TYR A 39 -12.50 -12.43 -6.94
CA TYR A 39 -11.94 -11.93 -8.19
C TYR A 39 -10.48 -12.32 -8.32
N ARG A 40 -10.02 -12.56 -9.53
CA ARG A 40 -8.60 -12.52 -9.87
C ARG A 40 -8.16 -11.05 -9.84
N ALA A 41 -7.01 -10.78 -9.20
CA ALA A 41 -6.53 -9.41 -9.06
C ALA A 41 -6.07 -8.83 -10.40
N TRP A 42 -5.36 -9.64 -11.21
CA TRP A 42 -4.95 -9.28 -12.56
C TRP A 42 -4.76 -10.51 -13.46
N PRO A 43 -5.21 -10.47 -14.76
CA PRO A 43 -6.23 -9.52 -15.25
C PRO A 43 -7.52 -9.63 -14.43
N LEU A 44 -8.22 -8.48 -14.24
CA LEU A 44 -9.45 -8.47 -13.44
C LEU A 44 -10.48 -9.42 -14.04
N GLN A 45 -10.87 -10.42 -13.25
CA GLN A 45 -11.86 -11.41 -13.64
C GLN A 45 -12.66 -11.87 -12.42
N LEU A 46 -13.98 -11.91 -12.54
CA LEU A 46 -14.84 -12.56 -11.55
C LEU A 46 -14.62 -14.08 -11.60
N LEU A 47 -14.15 -14.67 -10.51
CA LEU A 47 -13.93 -16.11 -10.40
C LEU A 47 -15.15 -16.82 -9.81
N ARG A 48 -15.70 -16.27 -8.75
CA ARG A 48 -16.84 -16.84 -8.01
C ARG A 48 -17.72 -15.72 -7.46
N LYS A 49 -19.01 -16.02 -7.40
CA LYS A 49 -20.04 -15.18 -6.77
C LYS A 49 -20.90 -16.06 -5.89
N ARG A 50 -21.11 -15.64 -4.64
CA ARG A 50 -21.97 -16.33 -3.70
C ARG A 50 -23.02 -15.37 -3.17
N GLU A 51 -24.28 -15.67 -3.48
CA GLU A 51 -25.42 -14.96 -2.90
C GLU A 51 -25.78 -15.63 -1.58
N LEU A 52 -25.79 -14.85 -0.52
CA LEU A 52 -26.10 -15.32 0.82
C LEU A 52 -27.42 -14.69 1.27
N THR A 53 -28.39 -15.55 1.55
CA THR A 53 -29.66 -15.13 2.17
C THR A 53 -29.51 -15.14 3.69
N GLY A 54 -30.20 -14.23 4.37
CA GLY A 54 -30.28 -14.21 5.84
C GLY A 54 -29.20 -13.40 6.55
N GLY A 55 -28.51 -12.49 5.88
CA GLY A 55 -27.63 -11.54 6.55
C GLY A 55 -26.36 -11.18 5.79
N THR A 56 -25.60 -10.26 6.36
CA THR A 56 -24.42 -9.65 5.75
C THR A 56 -23.11 -10.14 6.38
N LEU A 57 -22.03 -10.06 5.60
CA LEU A 57 -20.65 -10.36 6.04
C LEU A 57 -19.89 -9.05 6.27
N ALA A 58 -19.13 -8.99 7.36
CA ALA A 58 -18.19 -7.90 7.63
C ALA A 58 -16.90 -8.06 6.83
N ALA A 59 -16.43 -9.30 6.68
CA ALA A 59 -15.19 -9.59 5.96
C ALA A 59 -15.21 -11.02 5.40
N VAL A 60 -14.50 -11.22 4.30
CA VAL A 60 -14.20 -12.51 3.68
C VAL A 60 -12.71 -12.57 3.43
N VAL A 61 -11.98 -13.39 4.18
CA VAL A 61 -10.51 -13.46 4.12
C VAL A 61 -10.09 -14.74 3.40
N PRO A 62 -9.43 -14.65 2.23
CA PRO A 62 -9.03 -15.83 1.50
C PRO A 62 -7.76 -16.46 2.08
N LEU A 63 -7.72 -17.79 2.11
CA LEU A 63 -6.52 -18.55 2.45
C LEU A 63 -5.71 -18.81 1.18
N HIS A 64 -4.87 -17.87 0.78
CA HIS A 64 -4.18 -17.89 -0.51
C HIS A 64 -5.14 -18.13 -1.69
N THR A 65 -4.70 -18.80 -2.72
CA THR A 65 -5.52 -19.16 -3.89
C THR A 65 -6.30 -20.47 -3.70
N SER A 66 -6.43 -20.96 -2.45
CA SER A 66 -7.22 -22.15 -2.16
C SER A 66 -8.73 -21.87 -2.22
N SER A 67 -9.56 -22.93 -2.13
CA SER A 67 -11.01 -22.82 -2.01
C SER A 67 -11.48 -22.37 -0.62
N LEU A 68 -10.58 -22.30 0.37
CA LEU A 68 -10.93 -22.01 1.75
C LEU A 68 -10.96 -20.49 2.01
N LEU A 69 -12.03 -20.05 2.64
CA LEU A 69 -12.29 -18.67 3.01
C LEU A 69 -12.69 -18.59 4.49
N PHE A 70 -12.27 -17.53 5.17
CA PHE A 70 -12.76 -17.21 6.52
C PHE A 70 -13.82 -16.13 6.43
N LEU A 71 -15.04 -16.43 6.90
CA LEU A 71 -16.17 -15.52 6.88
C LEU A 71 -16.39 -14.92 8.26
N LEU A 72 -16.61 -13.61 8.32
CA LEU A 72 -17.02 -12.88 9.51
C LEU A 72 -18.37 -12.23 9.29
N GLY A 73 -19.30 -12.43 10.22
CA GLY A 73 -20.60 -11.74 10.22
C GLY A 73 -20.46 -10.28 10.65
N GLY A 74 -21.25 -9.40 10.04
CA GLY A 74 -21.27 -7.99 10.39
C GLY A 74 -22.36 -7.19 9.70
N GLY A 75 -22.41 -5.88 9.97
CA GLY A 75 -23.47 -5.01 9.50
C GLY A 75 -24.66 -4.94 10.46
N ARG A 76 -25.79 -4.44 9.97
CA ARG A 76 -27.02 -4.28 10.79
C ARG A 76 -27.74 -5.61 11.04
N SER A 77 -27.64 -6.53 10.09
CA SER A 77 -28.22 -7.88 10.17
C SER A 77 -27.12 -8.87 9.78
N PRO A 78 -26.24 -9.25 10.70
CA PRO A 78 -25.13 -10.13 10.40
C PRO A 78 -25.62 -11.56 10.14
N ARG A 79 -25.06 -12.23 9.12
CA ARG A 79 -25.35 -13.65 8.86
C ARG A 79 -24.87 -14.55 9.99
N TYR A 80 -23.69 -14.25 10.53
CA TYR A 80 -23.10 -14.97 11.65
C TYR A 80 -22.88 -14.01 12.81
N PRO A 81 -22.96 -14.46 14.05
CA PRO A 81 -22.59 -13.66 15.21
C PRO A 81 -21.17 -13.08 15.07
N PRO A 82 -20.93 -11.83 15.49
CA PRO A 82 -19.64 -11.17 15.28
C PRO A 82 -18.49 -11.78 16.12
N ASN A 83 -18.78 -12.71 17.00
CA ASN A 83 -17.82 -13.48 17.79
C ASN A 83 -17.50 -14.86 17.17
N LYS A 84 -17.93 -15.12 15.94
CA LYS A 84 -17.68 -16.37 15.23
C LYS A 84 -16.82 -16.13 13.98
N VAL A 85 -15.95 -17.09 13.70
CA VAL A 85 -15.22 -17.22 12.44
C VAL A 85 -15.68 -18.50 11.79
N ILE A 86 -16.18 -18.41 10.58
CA ILE A 86 -16.64 -19.56 9.80
C ILE A 86 -15.56 -19.89 8.77
N LEU A 87 -15.09 -21.12 8.77
CA LEU A 87 -14.28 -21.66 7.68
C LEU A 87 -15.22 -22.20 6.61
N TRP A 88 -15.19 -21.60 5.45
CA TRP A 88 -16.00 -21.90 4.29
C TRP A 88 -15.17 -22.53 3.19
N ASP A 89 -15.60 -23.66 2.65
CA ASP A 89 -15.04 -24.22 1.43
C ASP A 89 -15.89 -23.81 0.22
N ASP A 90 -15.34 -22.94 -0.62
CA ASP A 90 -16.03 -22.43 -1.81
C ASP A 90 -16.15 -23.47 -2.93
N ALA A 91 -15.31 -24.50 -2.95
CA ALA A 91 -15.44 -25.59 -3.93
C ALA A 91 -16.65 -26.48 -3.58
N LEU A 92 -16.85 -26.76 -2.31
CA LEU A 92 -17.97 -27.55 -1.81
C LEU A 92 -19.23 -26.70 -1.58
N GLY A 93 -19.07 -25.37 -1.43
CA GLY A 93 -20.18 -24.44 -1.15
C GLY A 93 -20.77 -24.59 0.23
N GLN A 94 -19.98 -25.01 1.22
CA GLN A 94 -20.44 -25.30 2.57
C GLN A 94 -19.49 -24.83 3.68
N GLU A 95 -20.02 -24.73 4.88
CA GLU A 95 -19.25 -24.46 6.10
C GLU A 95 -18.51 -25.73 6.52
N VAL A 96 -17.20 -25.62 6.74
CA VAL A 96 -16.33 -26.74 7.12
C VAL A 96 -16.07 -26.76 8.62
N ALA A 97 -15.86 -25.58 9.22
CA ALA A 97 -15.63 -25.45 10.64
C ALA A 97 -16.12 -24.09 11.16
N GLU A 98 -16.42 -24.05 12.44
CA GLU A 98 -16.81 -22.85 13.16
C GLU A 98 -15.93 -22.66 14.39
N LEU A 99 -15.41 -21.44 14.57
CA LEU A 99 -14.66 -21.04 15.74
C LEU A 99 -15.45 -19.97 16.49
N GLU A 100 -15.83 -20.26 17.73
CA GLU A 100 -16.59 -19.35 18.58
C GLU A 100 -15.72 -18.76 19.70
N PHE A 101 -15.84 -17.45 19.90
CA PHE A 101 -15.11 -16.68 20.90
C PHE A 101 -16.07 -16.04 21.90
N ARG A 102 -15.55 -15.66 23.08
CA ARG A 102 -16.35 -14.96 24.09
C ARG A 102 -16.62 -13.49 23.76
N GLU A 103 -15.91 -12.93 22.78
CA GLU A 103 -16.01 -11.54 22.38
C GLU A 103 -15.92 -11.41 20.85
N ARG A 104 -16.28 -10.23 20.34
CA ARG A 104 -16.24 -9.92 18.91
C ARG A 104 -14.84 -10.10 18.33
N VAL A 105 -14.73 -10.80 17.21
CA VAL A 105 -13.52 -10.87 16.37
C VAL A 105 -13.26 -9.50 15.74
N ARG A 106 -12.01 -9.05 15.82
CA ARG A 106 -11.59 -7.73 15.33
C ARG A 106 -10.78 -7.80 14.05
N GLY A 107 -10.03 -8.86 13.84
CA GLY A 107 -9.21 -9.04 12.65
C GLY A 107 -8.75 -10.48 12.51
N LEU A 108 -8.38 -10.83 11.29
CA LEU A 108 -7.85 -12.15 10.91
C LEU A 108 -6.60 -11.97 10.07
N ALA A 109 -5.61 -12.86 10.25
CA ALA A 109 -4.57 -13.10 9.28
C ALA A 109 -4.33 -14.61 9.18
N CYS A 110 -4.13 -15.08 7.96
CA CYS A 110 -3.92 -16.49 7.70
C CYS A 110 -2.73 -16.74 6.77
N ARG A 111 -2.18 -17.91 6.90
CA ARG A 111 -1.21 -18.49 5.97
C ARG A 111 -1.42 -20.00 5.93
N ARG A 112 -0.73 -20.69 5.04
CA ARG A 112 -0.84 -22.16 4.97
C ARG A 112 -0.62 -22.80 6.33
N GLY A 113 -1.57 -23.60 6.76
CA GLY A 113 -1.55 -24.28 8.04
C GLY A 113 -1.86 -23.43 9.28
N TRP A 114 -2.11 -22.12 9.14
CA TRP A 114 -2.24 -21.24 10.31
C TRP A 114 -3.28 -20.16 10.14
N LEU A 115 -4.07 -19.94 11.20
CA LEU A 115 -4.99 -18.83 11.35
C LEU A 115 -4.70 -18.07 12.65
N ALA A 116 -4.50 -16.77 12.58
CA ALA A 116 -4.43 -15.88 13.74
C ALA A 116 -5.68 -15.01 13.80
N VAL A 117 -6.31 -14.98 14.97
CA VAL A 117 -7.57 -14.27 15.26
C VAL A 117 -7.29 -13.19 16.28
N ALA A 118 -7.46 -11.92 15.90
CA ALA A 118 -7.35 -10.80 16.83
C ALA A 118 -8.68 -10.53 17.52
N LEU A 119 -8.65 -10.53 18.82
CA LEU A 119 -9.70 -10.07 19.73
C LEU A 119 -9.29 -8.69 20.28
N ARG A 120 -10.07 -8.13 21.20
CA ARG A 120 -9.82 -6.78 21.71
C ARG A 120 -8.49 -6.64 22.46
N ARG A 121 -8.13 -7.66 23.28
CA ARG A 121 -6.93 -7.61 24.12
C ARG A 121 -6.08 -8.87 24.04
N ARG A 122 -6.32 -9.71 23.04
CA ARG A 122 -5.58 -10.95 22.83
C ARG A 122 -5.60 -11.37 21.37
N VAL A 123 -4.65 -12.18 21.00
CA VAL A 123 -4.60 -12.88 19.72
C VAL A 123 -4.56 -14.37 20.01
N VAL A 124 -5.44 -15.12 19.35
CA VAL A 124 -5.52 -16.59 19.43
C VAL A 124 -5.07 -17.16 18.09
N VAL A 125 -4.21 -18.16 18.13
CA VAL A 125 -3.69 -18.80 16.92
C VAL A 125 -4.17 -20.24 16.86
N PHE A 126 -4.56 -20.65 15.68
CA PHE A 126 -5.02 -22.00 15.35
C PHE A 126 -4.14 -22.61 14.29
N GLU A 127 -3.88 -23.90 14.42
CA GLU A 127 -3.30 -24.76 13.41
C GLU A 127 -4.44 -25.32 12.53
N LEU A 128 -4.27 -25.23 11.23
CA LEU A 128 -5.21 -25.70 10.20
C LEU A 128 -4.65 -26.97 9.59
N GLY A 129 -5.11 -28.10 10.04
CA GLY A 129 -4.80 -29.42 9.53
C GLY A 129 -6.09 -30.19 9.24
N ASP A 130 -6.10 -31.51 9.48
CA ASP A 130 -7.30 -32.34 9.38
C ASP A 130 -8.39 -31.86 10.33
N ALA A 131 -8.00 -31.26 11.43
CA ALA A 131 -8.88 -30.54 12.36
C ALA A 131 -8.29 -29.16 12.68
N VAL A 132 -9.14 -28.20 12.99
CA VAL A 132 -8.72 -26.88 13.46
C VAL A 132 -8.42 -26.96 14.95
N THR A 133 -7.14 -26.85 15.34
CA THR A 133 -6.70 -26.95 16.73
C THR A 133 -6.12 -25.65 17.26
N ARG A 134 -6.42 -25.32 18.52
CA ARG A 134 -5.87 -24.13 19.16
C ARG A 134 -4.39 -24.37 19.51
N TYR A 135 -3.52 -23.52 18.95
CA TYR A 135 -2.07 -23.57 19.18
C TYR A 135 -1.63 -22.73 20.38
N GLY A 136 -2.08 -21.48 20.47
CA GLY A 136 -1.66 -20.58 21.52
C GLY A 136 -2.46 -19.29 21.59
N GLU A 137 -2.16 -18.51 22.65
CA GLU A 137 -2.83 -17.23 22.91
C GLU A 137 -1.84 -16.24 23.52
N TRP A 138 -1.90 -14.99 23.09
CA TRP A 138 -1.05 -13.91 23.56
C TRP A 138 -1.87 -12.67 23.88
N ASP A 139 -1.61 -12.07 25.06
CA ASP A 139 -2.24 -10.81 25.45
C ASP A 139 -1.64 -9.63 24.69
N THR A 140 -2.49 -8.66 24.37
CA THR A 140 -2.13 -7.39 23.72
C THR A 140 -2.65 -6.21 24.54
N CYS A 141 -2.18 -5.00 24.23
CA CYS A 141 -2.88 -3.78 24.63
C CYS A 141 -4.27 -3.74 23.97
N ASP A 142 -5.06 -2.70 24.26
CA ASP A 142 -6.34 -2.49 23.58
C ASP A 142 -6.13 -2.41 22.07
N ASN A 143 -6.74 -3.34 21.31
CA ASN A 143 -6.58 -3.54 19.88
C ASN A 143 -7.95 -3.49 19.16
N PRO A 144 -8.62 -2.34 19.17
CA PRO A 144 -9.96 -2.22 18.58
C PRO A 144 -9.96 -2.42 17.07
N ARG A 145 -8.82 -2.25 16.41
CA ARG A 145 -8.65 -2.42 14.95
C ARG A 145 -8.33 -3.85 14.53
N GLY A 146 -8.06 -4.75 15.48
CA GLY A 146 -7.69 -6.12 15.18
C GLY A 146 -6.33 -6.25 14.48
N LEU A 147 -5.37 -5.40 14.84
CA LEU A 147 -4.05 -5.38 14.22
C LEU A 147 -3.32 -6.69 14.48
N LEU A 148 -2.86 -7.30 13.41
CA LEU A 148 -1.93 -8.41 13.38
C LEU A 148 -1.36 -8.55 11.96
N ALA A 149 -0.20 -9.15 11.82
CA ALA A 149 0.42 -9.44 10.53
C ALA A 149 1.20 -10.75 10.62
N ILE A 150 1.11 -11.59 9.60
CA ILE A 150 1.75 -12.89 9.54
C ILE A 150 2.59 -13.00 8.28
N ALA A 151 3.81 -13.51 8.40
CA ALA A 151 4.68 -13.77 7.27
C ALA A 151 4.25 -15.05 6.55
N THR A 152 4.20 -15.03 5.21
CA THR A 152 3.50 -16.04 4.40
C THR A 152 4.41 -16.91 3.53
N ALA A 153 5.71 -16.53 3.40
CA ALA A 153 6.65 -17.33 2.64
C ALA A 153 6.87 -18.70 3.27
N THR A 154 7.21 -19.69 2.44
CA THR A 154 7.63 -21.00 2.87
C THR A 154 8.76 -20.89 3.90
N HIS A 155 8.68 -21.63 5.00
CA HIS A 155 9.62 -21.60 6.11
C HIS A 155 9.63 -20.31 6.97
N SER A 156 8.79 -19.32 6.69
CA SER A 156 8.60 -18.18 7.57
C SER A 156 7.96 -18.60 8.91
N THR A 157 8.33 -17.93 9.99
CA THR A 157 7.84 -18.25 11.34
C THR A 157 7.15 -17.08 12.02
N LEU A 158 7.22 -15.88 11.44
CA LEU A 158 6.85 -14.64 12.10
C LEU A 158 5.36 -14.36 12.11
N LEU A 159 4.81 -14.15 13.30
CA LEU A 159 3.56 -13.47 13.57
C LEU A 159 3.85 -12.21 14.37
N VAL A 160 3.32 -11.08 13.95
CA VAL A 160 3.49 -9.79 14.60
C VAL A 160 2.14 -9.33 15.14
N ILE A 161 2.10 -8.96 16.41
CA ILE A 161 0.92 -8.49 17.12
C ILE A 161 1.23 -7.24 17.95
N PRO A 162 0.26 -6.42 18.35
CA PRO A 162 0.49 -5.38 19.33
C PRO A 162 1.01 -5.97 20.66
N GLY A 163 1.99 -5.32 21.26
CA GLY A 163 2.47 -5.70 22.58
C GLY A 163 1.47 -5.37 23.70
N ARG A 164 1.77 -5.75 24.94
CA ARG A 164 0.94 -5.41 26.11
C ARG A 164 0.94 -3.91 26.42
N GLN A 165 1.99 -3.19 26.03
CA GLN A 165 2.06 -1.74 26.17
C GLN A 165 1.70 -1.05 24.87
N MET A 166 1.00 0.08 24.96
CA MET A 166 0.62 0.90 23.80
C MET A 166 1.87 1.31 22.99
N GLY A 167 1.80 1.19 21.67
CA GLY A 167 2.90 1.53 20.78
C GLY A 167 4.00 0.48 20.68
N HIS A 168 3.93 -0.60 21.48
CA HIS A 168 4.86 -1.73 21.40
C HIS A 168 4.33 -2.79 20.44
N VAL A 169 5.24 -3.53 19.85
CA VAL A 169 4.97 -4.67 18.97
C VAL A 169 5.60 -5.90 19.60
N GLN A 170 4.88 -7.01 19.61
CA GLN A 170 5.38 -8.32 20.01
C GLN A 170 5.57 -9.20 18.78
N LEU A 171 6.73 -9.86 18.70
CA LEU A 171 7.07 -10.83 17.67
C LEU A 171 6.87 -12.24 18.27
N VAL A 172 6.04 -13.02 17.61
CA VAL A 172 5.70 -14.39 18.03
C VAL A 172 6.21 -15.36 16.98
N HIS A 173 6.83 -16.43 17.43
CA HIS A 173 7.30 -17.49 16.55
C HIS A 173 6.25 -18.59 16.45
N LEU A 174 5.83 -18.85 15.23
CA LEU A 174 5.02 -20.00 14.87
C LEU A 174 5.92 -21.07 14.23
N PRO A 175 5.48 -22.32 14.19
CA PRO A 175 6.12 -23.32 13.36
C PRO A 175 6.25 -22.84 11.90
N PRO A 176 7.27 -23.30 11.16
CA PRO A 176 7.49 -22.90 9.78
C PRO A 176 6.25 -23.12 8.92
N CYS A 177 6.03 -22.20 7.95
CA CYS A 177 4.95 -22.32 6.98
C CYS A 177 5.21 -23.55 6.06
N PRO A 178 4.28 -24.50 5.93
CA PRO A 178 4.46 -25.64 5.05
C PRO A 178 4.59 -25.21 3.58
N ALA A 179 5.37 -25.97 2.82
CA ALA A 179 5.45 -25.77 1.38
C ALA A 179 4.09 -26.03 0.72
N PRO A 180 3.76 -25.34 -0.38
CA PRO A 180 2.59 -25.67 -1.17
C PRO A 180 2.70 -27.09 -1.69
N GLU A 181 1.60 -27.84 -1.65
CA GLU A 181 1.53 -29.16 -2.27
C GLU A 181 1.68 -29.02 -3.79
N ILE A 182 2.65 -29.73 -4.35
CA ILE A 182 2.87 -29.77 -5.81
C ILE A 182 1.91 -30.79 -6.39
N THR A 183 0.80 -30.32 -6.90
CA THR A 183 -0.13 -31.14 -7.71
C THR A 183 0.34 -31.12 -9.16
N GLY A 184 1.19 -32.09 -9.54
CA GLY A 184 1.70 -32.20 -10.91
C GLY A 184 2.78 -33.29 -11.02
N PRO A 185 3.18 -33.67 -12.27
CA PRO A 185 4.30 -34.58 -12.44
C PRO A 185 5.56 -33.99 -11.79
N PRO A 186 6.40 -34.81 -11.14
CA PRO A 186 7.60 -34.35 -10.45
C PRO A 186 8.47 -33.54 -11.42
N PRO A 187 9.00 -32.39 -11.00
CA PRO A 187 9.86 -31.59 -11.86
C PRO A 187 11.08 -32.41 -12.25
N SER A 188 11.42 -32.38 -13.54
CA SER A 188 12.61 -33.02 -14.10
C SER A 188 13.84 -32.65 -13.26
N THR A 189 14.56 -33.65 -12.82
CA THR A 189 15.76 -33.77 -12.01
C THR A 189 16.77 -32.58 -12.01
N ALA A 190 16.36 -31.38 -11.63
CA ALA A 190 17.28 -30.35 -11.18
C ALA A 190 17.53 -30.56 -9.67
N PRO A 191 18.77 -30.42 -9.17
CA PRO A 191 19.04 -30.56 -7.74
C PRO A 191 18.20 -29.55 -6.97
N VAL A 192 17.23 -30.04 -6.22
CA VAL A 192 16.36 -29.22 -5.38
C VAL A 192 17.26 -28.56 -4.32
N LYS A 193 17.43 -27.24 -4.43
CA LYS A 193 18.13 -26.48 -3.40
C LYS A 193 17.42 -26.73 -2.06
N PRO A 194 18.18 -27.13 -1.01
CA PRO A 194 17.55 -27.37 0.29
C PRO A 194 16.79 -26.12 0.73
N PRO A 195 15.62 -26.28 1.37
CA PRO A 195 14.85 -25.16 1.86
C PRO A 195 15.69 -24.28 2.78
N PRO A 196 15.55 -22.95 2.73
CA PRO A 196 16.27 -22.06 3.63
C PRO A 196 15.91 -22.38 5.08
N ALA A 197 16.90 -22.29 5.98
CA ALA A 197 16.66 -22.51 7.40
C ALA A 197 15.62 -21.51 7.94
N PRO A 198 14.75 -21.92 8.88
CA PRO A 198 13.78 -21.03 9.50
C PRO A 198 14.46 -19.80 10.10
N LEU A 199 13.90 -18.63 9.84
CA LEU A 199 14.41 -17.37 10.36
C LEU A 199 14.23 -17.33 11.87
N LYS A 200 15.30 -17.03 12.61
CA LYS A 200 15.25 -16.87 14.07
C LYS A 200 15.09 -15.39 14.41
N HIS A 201 14.11 -15.07 15.22
CA HIS A 201 13.86 -13.72 15.72
C HIS A 201 14.12 -13.69 17.23
N PRO A 202 15.36 -13.42 17.68
CA PRO A 202 15.70 -13.41 19.11
C PRO A 202 15.03 -12.27 19.87
N VAL A 203 14.62 -11.20 19.14
CA VAL A 203 13.89 -10.06 19.71
C VAL A 203 12.41 -10.40 19.76
N SER A 204 11.80 -10.33 20.94
CA SER A 204 10.38 -10.59 21.12
C SER A 204 9.51 -9.33 21.22
N ILE A 205 10.09 -8.17 21.55
CA ILE A 205 9.36 -6.91 21.75
C ILE A 205 10.14 -5.75 21.12
N ILE A 206 9.42 -4.90 20.38
CA ILE A 206 9.94 -3.64 19.82
C ILE A 206 9.11 -2.48 20.34
N ALA A 207 9.71 -1.47 20.96
CA ALA A 207 9.07 -0.21 21.32
C ALA A 207 8.96 0.69 20.09
N ALA A 208 7.96 0.42 19.23
CA ALA A 208 7.87 1.00 17.90
C ALA A 208 7.43 2.46 17.90
N HIS A 209 6.43 2.82 18.72
CA HIS A 209 5.86 4.16 18.78
C HIS A 209 5.50 4.54 20.20
N THR A 210 5.35 5.85 20.44
CA THR A 210 4.87 6.39 21.73
C THR A 210 3.35 6.51 21.81
N THR A 211 2.65 6.32 20.69
CA THR A 211 1.19 6.37 20.59
C THR A 211 0.65 5.06 20.05
N ALA A 212 -0.67 4.86 20.09
CA ALA A 212 -1.30 3.63 19.63
C ALA A 212 -0.93 3.31 18.18
N LEU A 213 -0.68 2.03 17.93
CA LEU A 213 -0.44 1.51 16.58
C LEU A 213 -1.73 1.62 15.73
N THR A 214 -1.55 1.85 14.43
CA THR A 214 -2.67 1.90 13.48
C THR A 214 -2.56 0.86 12.37
N THR A 215 -1.35 0.50 11.96
CA THR A 215 -1.12 -0.60 11.01
C THR A 215 0.13 -1.39 11.40
N LEU A 216 0.08 -2.68 11.09
CA LEU A 216 1.21 -3.60 11.11
C LEU A 216 1.26 -4.30 9.77
N SER A 217 2.44 -4.44 9.18
CA SER A 217 2.64 -5.17 7.94
C SER A 217 4.00 -5.84 7.94
N VAL A 218 4.06 -7.05 7.39
CA VAL A 218 5.29 -7.82 7.20
C VAL A 218 5.36 -8.31 5.76
N PRO A 219 6.53 -8.35 5.14
CA PRO A 219 6.69 -9.00 3.85
C PRO A 219 6.56 -10.52 3.99
N PRO A 220 6.36 -11.25 2.88
CA PRO A 220 6.26 -12.71 2.93
C PRO A 220 7.41 -13.40 3.65
N SER A 221 8.63 -12.91 3.52
CA SER A 221 9.83 -13.48 4.17
C SER A 221 9.82 -13.34 5.70
N GLY A 222 9.20 -12.27 6.22
CA GLY A 222 9.23 -11.90 7.63
C GLY A 222 10.51 -11.20 8.08
N HIS A 223 11.43 -10.80 7.18
CA HIS A 223 12.67 -10.10 7.56
C HIS A 223 12.43 -8.67 8.05
N LEU A 224 11.44 -8.02 7.51
CA LEU A 224 11.10 -6.63 7.83
C LEU A 224 9.75 -6.55 8.52
N LEU A 225 9.54 -5.46 9.22
CA LEU A 225 8.27 -5.10 9.84
C LEU A 225 8.02 -3.61 9.62
N ALA A 226 6.86 -3.26 9.08
CA ALA A 226 6.40 -1.88 8.99
C ALA A 226 5.36 -1.60 10.08
N THR A 227 5.51 -0.46 10.74
CA THR A 227 4.61 0.00 11.79
C THR A 227 4.22 1.45 11.58
N THR A 228 2.96 1.78 11.86
CA THR A 228 2.48 3.16 11.90
C THR A 228 1.72 3.43 13.20
N SER A 229 1.49 4.69 13.50
CA SER A 229 0.79 5.08 14.72
C SER A 229 -0.32 6.09 14.44
N SER A 230 -1.11 6.39 15.46
CA SER A 230 -2.27 7.29 15.38
C SER A 230 -1.94 8.72 14.92
N ARG A 231 -0.67 9.11 14.85
CA ARG A 231 -0.25 10.36 14.21
C ARG A 231 -0.30 10.30 12.70
N GLY A 232 -0.03 9.12 12.09
CA GLY A 232 -0.10 8.89 10.66
C GLY A 232 0.87 9.69 9.81
N THR A 233 1.94 10.23 10.40
CA THR A 233 2.96 11.01 9.69
C THR A 233 4.17 10.20 9.29
N LEU A 234 4.51 9.17 10.08
CA LEU A 234 5.70 8.35 9.93
C LEU A 234 5.34 6.87 9.79
N ILE A 235 6.10 6.21 8.94
CA ILE A 235 6.15 4.76 8.83
C ILE A 235 7.55 4.32 9.27
N ARG A 236 7.65 3.40 10.20
CA ARG A 236 8.92 2.86 10.69
C ARG A 236 9.10 1.45 10.21
N ILE A 237 10.27 1.21 9.60
CA ILE A 237 10.68 -0.10 9.10
C ILE A 237 11.72 -0.67 10.04
N TRP A 238 11.44 -1.84 10.55
CA TRP A 238 12.27 -2.56 11.54
C TRP A 238 12.80 -3.85 10.92
N ASP A 239 14.01 -4.18 11.26
CA ASP A 239 14.55 -5.52 11.06
C ASP A 239 13.97 -6.43 12.15
N SER A 240 13.23 -7.45 11.75
CA SER A 240 12.55 -8.35 12.69
C SER A 240 13.51 -9.25 13.47
N THR A 241 14.72 -9.48 12.96
CA THR A 241 15.73 -10.33 13.61
C THR A 241 16.51 -9.58 14.67
N THR A 242 16.86 -8.32 14.42
CA THR A 242 17.66 -7.50 15.32
C THR A 242 16.84 -6.53 16.17
N GLY A 243 15.59 -6.30 15.81
CA GLY A 243 14.72 -5.29 16.44
C GLY A 243 15.17 -3.84 16.19
N LYS A 244 16.13 -3.62 15.29
CA LYS A 244 16.65 -2.29 14.99
C LYS A 244 15.79 -1.56 13.96
N LEU A 245 15.69 -0.24 14.12
CA LEU A 245 15.08 0.63 13.12
C LEU A 245 15.98 0.71 11.88
N VAL A 246 15.46 0.25 10.75
CA VAL A 246 16.16 0.27 9.45
C VAL A 246 15.93 1.61 8.74
N ARG A 247 14.65 2.05 8.68
CA ARG A 247 14.27 3.30 8.01
C ARG A 247 13.11 3.98 8.72
N GLU A 248 13.07 5.30 8.61
CA GLU A 248 11.93 6.11 9.01
C GLU A 248 11.44 6.89 7.78
N LEU A 249 10.26 6.51 7.28
CA LEU A 249 9.65 7.06 6.08
C LEU A 249 8.57 8.06 6.48
N ARG A 250 8.46 9.16 5.73
CA ARG A 250 7.51 10.24 5.99
C ARG A 250 6.42 10.28 4.94
N ARG A 251 5.17 10.04 5.36
CA ARG A 251 4.00 10.19 4.48
C ARG A 251 3.70 11.67 4.21
N GLY A 252 3.77 12.50 5.23
CA GLY A 252 3.42 13.91 5.15
C GLY A 252 3.64 14.63 6.48
N THR A 253 3.29 15.91 6.53
CA THR A 253 3.37 16.73 7.75
C THR A 253 2.12 16.62 8.60
N ASP A 254 0.96 16.48 7.95
CA ASP A 254 -0.33 16.51 8.60
C ASP A 254 -0.73 15.16 9.17
N LYS A 255 -1.52 15.21 10.23
CA LYS A 255 -2.13 14.01 10.79
C LYS A 255 -3.00 13.33 9.75
N ALA A 256 -2.89 12.01 9.65
CA ALA A 256 -3.74 11.19 8.79
C ALA A 256 -4.03 9.84 9.43
N GLU A 257 -5.11 9.24 9.01
CA GLU A 257 -5.42 7.86 9.34
C GLU A 257 -4.80 6.95 8.26
N ILE A 258 -3.75 6.21 8.64
CA ILE A 258 -3.17 5.21 7.73
C ILE A 258 -4.12 4.02 7.69
N TYR A 259 -4.60 3.70 6.48
CA TYR A 259 -5.47 2.55 6.25
C TYR A 259 -4.68 1.27 6.04
N GLY A 260 -3.50 1.37 5.44
CA GLY A 260 -2.68 0.21 5.23
C GLY A 260 -1.27 0.53 4.71
N VAL A 261 -0.47 -0.52 4.77
CA VAL A 261 0.92 -0.56 4.32
C VAL A 261 1.14 -1.92 3.66
N ALA A 262 1.75 -1.97 2.47
CA ALA A 262 2.05 -3.21 1.79
C ALA A 262 3.48 -3.20 1.23
N PHE A 263 4.26 -4.21 1.60
CA PHE A 263 5.57 -4.46 1.01
C PHE A 263 5.44 -5.05 -0.39
N ARG A 264 6.31 -4.64 -1.30
CA ARG A 264 6.53 -5.37 -2.53
C ARG A 264 7.11 -6.76 -2.18
N PRO A 265 6.73 -7.84 -2.88
CA PRO A 265 7.16 -9.20 -2.50
C PRO A 265 8.68 -9.40 -2.45
N ASP A 266 9.46 -8.64 -3.21
CA ASP A 266 10.92 -8.64 -3.20
C ASP A 266 11.56 -7.66 -2.19
N GLU A 267 10.75 -6.99 -1.35
CA GLU A 267 11.16 -6.06 -0.29
C GLU A 267 11.90 -4.82 -0.76
N ARG A 268 11.91 -4.53 -2.06
CA ARG A 268 12.61 -3.36 -2.59
C ARG A 268 11.83 -2.07 -2.40
N GLU A 269 10.51 -2.17 -2.27
CA GLU A 269 9.60 -1.03 -2.15
C GLU A 269 8.47 -1.31 -1.17
N ILE A 270 7.85 -0.25 -0.72
CA ILE A 270 6.68 -0.30 0.16
C ILE A 270 5.69 0.78 -0.26
N CYS A 271 4.41 0.47 -0.28
CA CYS A 271 3.35 1.46 -0.48
C CYS A 271 2.55 1.68 0.80
N VAL A 272 2.04 2.90 0.95
CA VAL A 272 1.28 3.37 2.12
C VAL A 272 0.09 4.18 1.63
N TRP A 273 -1.09 3.93 2.18
CA TRP A 273 -2.29 4.69 1.83
C TRP A 273 -3.06 5.13 3.08
N SER A 274 -3.79 6.23 2.95
CA SER A 274 -4.44 6.88 4.09
C SER A 274 -5.78 7.52 3.69
N ASP A 275 -6.47 8.06 4.69
CA ASP A 275 -7.68 8.88 4.57
C ASP A 275 -7.54 10.07 3.61
N LYS A 276 -6.34 10.49 3.25
CA LYS A 276 -6.11 11.60 2.31
C LYS A 276 -6.25 11.20 0.83
N GLY A 277 -6.67 9.96 0.56
CA GLY A 277 -6.87 9.47 -0.81
C GLY A 277 -5.60 9.42 -1.65
N THR A 278 -4.43 9.34 -1.02
CA THR A 278 -3.15 9.27 -1.73
C THR A 278 -2.40 8.00 -1.35
N VAL A 279 -1.93 7.29 -2.36
CA VAL A 279 -0.98 6.18 -2.22
C VAL A 279 0.42 6.74 -2.39
N HIS A 280 1.29 6.50 -1.42
CA HIS A 280 2.71 6.88 -1.43
C HIS A 280 3.57 5.65 -1.61
N VAL A 281 4.60 5.73 -2.45
CA VAL A 281 5.56 4.63 -2.68
C VAL A 281 6.95 5.07 -2.27
N PHE A 282 7.62 4.18 -1.53
CA PHE A 282 8.97 4.41 -1.00
C PHE A 282 9.89 3.28 -1.43
N ALA A 283 11.13 3.61 -1.77
CA ALA A 283 12.18 2.65 -2.00
C ALA A 283 12.79 2.21 -0.67
N LEU A 284 13.00 0.92 -0.49
CA LEU A 284 13.68 0.34 0.68
C LEU A 284 15.10 -0.11 0.36
N ALA A 285 15.36 -0.60 -0.86
CA ALA A 285 16.69 -1.01 -1.29
C ALA A 285 17.44 0.13 -1.95
N SER A 286 18.71 0.29 -1.60
CA SER A 286 19.63 1.17 -2.31
C SER A 286 19.99 0.57 -3.67
N GLY A 287 19.79 1.32 -4.77
CA GLY A 287 20.16 0.84 -6.12
C GLY A 287 19.00 0.30 -6.97
N SER A 288 17.74 0.43 -6.54
CA SER A 288 16.57 0.08 -7.36
C SER A 288 16.25 1.09 -8.48
N GLY A 289 17.14 2.04 -8.75
CA GLY A 289 16.87 3.13 -9.71
C GLY A 289 15.96 4.22 -9.18
N ALA A 290 15.16 3.94 -8.17
CA ALA A 290 14.31 4.89 -7.46
C ALA A 290 14.99 5.34 -6.16
N SER A 291 15.02 6.64 -5.90
CA SER A 291 15.57 7.22 -4.67
C SER A 291 14.51 8.04 -3.95
N ASN A 292 14.33 7.74 -2.67
CA ASN A 292 13.45 8.51 -1.81
C ASN A 292 13.95 9.96 -1.71
N ARG A 293 13.01 10.89 -1.62
CA ARG A 293 13.36 12.30 -1.45
C ARG A 293 13.84 12.54 -0.03
N GLN A 294 14.95 13.21 0.11
CA GLN A 294 15.46 13.69 1.39
C GLN A 294 15.05 15.14 1.60
N SER A 295 14.98 15.57 2.86
CA SER A 295 14.82 16.98 3.19
C SER A 295 16.02 17.77 2.65
N THR A 296 15.77 18.96 2.10
CA THR A 296 16.82 19.88 1.64
C THR A 296 17.82 20.24 2.76
N PHE A 297 17.41 20.09 4.01
CA PHE A 297 18.26 20.32 5.19
C PHE A 297 18.98 19.06 5.70
N SER A 298 18.73 17.89 5.10
CA SER A 298 19.37 16.62 5.50
C SER A 298 20.90 16.68 5.46
N PRO A 299 21.56 17.35 4.46
CA PRO A 299 23.02 17.48 4.46
C PRO A 299 23.61 18.29 5.62
N LEU A 300 22.79 19.10 6.29
CA LEU A 300 23.22 19.94 7.43
C LEU A 300 23.13 19.22 8.78
N THR A 301 22.52 18.02 8.83
CA THR A 301 22.37 17.23 10.07
C THR A 301 23.68 16.93 10.81
N PRO A 302 24.83 16.70 10.14
CA PRO A 302 26.10 16.51 10.85
C PRO A 302 26.65 17.77 11.52
N PHE A 303 26.23 18.95 11.08
CA PHE A 303 26.77 20.23 11.52
C PHE A 303 25.86 20.97 12.49
N ILE A 304 24.56 20.71 12.45
CA ILE A 304 23.55 21.38 13.27
C ILE A 304 22.64 20.30 13.89
N PRO A 305 22.35 20.32 15.20
CA PRO A 305 21.42 19.40 15.83
C PRO A 305 19.98 19.69 15.35
N LEU A 306 19.66 19.26 14.14
CA LEU A 306 18.32 19.38 13.58
C LEU A 306 17.37 18.39 14.26
N PRO A 307 16.09 18.75 14.43
CA PRO A 307 15.08 17.83 14.90
C PRO A 307 15.07 16.54 14.08
N LYS A 308 14.88 15.40 14.75
CA LYS A 308 14.93 14.04 14.12
C LYS A 308 14.05 13.88 12.88
N TYR A 309 13.01 14.71 12.73
CA TYR A 309 12.11 14.61 11.56
C TYR A 309 12.77 15.00 10.23
N PHE A 310 13.88 15.75 10.24
CA PHE A 310 14.63 16.06 9.02
C PHE A 310 15.40 14.87 8.44
N GLY A 311 15.63 13.82 9.25
CA GLY A 311 16.27 12.58 8.80
C GLY A 311 15.31 11.58 8.15
N SER A 312 14.00 11.84 8.15
CA SER A 312 13.03 10.93 7.54
C SER A 312 12.93 11.12 6.02
N GLU A 313 12.75 10.00 5.31
CA GLU A 313 12.70 9.96 3.84
C GLU A 313 11.26 10.15 3.33
N TRP A 314 11.09 10.90 2.24
CA TRP A 314 9.79 11.12 1.58
C TRP A 314 9.59 10.16 0.41
N SER A 315 8.33 9.90 0.06
CA SER A 315 7.98 9.06 -1.09
C SER A 315 8.63 9.57 -2.38
N TYR A 316 9.12 8.64 -3.19
CA TYR A 316 9.64 8.96 -4.52
C TYR A 316 8.52 9.01 -5.55
N ALA A 317 7.43 8.27 -5.33
CA ALA A 317 6.26 8.24 -6.19
C ALA A 317 4.97 8.32 -5.36
N GLN A 318 3.91 8.79 -6.00
CA GLN A 318 2.58 8.90 -5.39
C GLN A 318 1.48 8.77 -6.45
N TYR A 319 0.28 8.42 -6.01
CA TYR A 319 -0.93 8.45 -6.83
C TYR A 319 -2.10 8.95 -5.99
N ARG A 320 -2.81 9.95 -6.52
CA ARG A 320 -4.04 10.44 -5.88
C ARG A 320 -5.24 9.72 -6.48
N ILE A 321 -5.97 9.01 -5.63
CA ILE A 321 -7.19 8.28 -6.03
C ILE A 321 -8.26 9.33 -6.35
N PRO A 322 -8.89 9.28 -7.55
CA PRO A 322 -9.96 10.21 -7.87
C PRO A 322 -11.16 10.00 -6.94
N SER A 323 -11.62 11.07 -6.31
CA SER A 323 -12.85 11.05 -5.51
C SER A 323 -14.05 10.85 -6.44
N GLN A 324 -14.95 9.92 -6.13
CA GLN A 324 -16.14 9.66 -6.96
C GLN A 324 -17.15 10.81 -6.95
N SER A 325 -17.16 11.65 -5.93
CA SER A 325 -18.03 12.82 -5.88
C SER A 325 -17.78 13.81 -7.02
N ALA A 326 -16.56 13.86 -7.56
CA ALA A 326 -16.23 14.69 -8.73
C ALA A 326 -16.95 14.26 -10.01
N HIS A 327 -17.37 13.00 -10.13
CA HIS A 327 -18.08 12.49 -11.32
C HIS A 327 -19.61 12.63 -11.25
N ILE A 328 -20.17 12.83 -10.06
CA ILE A 328 -21.61 12.98 -9.85
C ILE A 328 -22.05 14.45 -9.98
N SER A 329 -21.12 15.40 -9.82
CA SER A 329 -21.41 16.84 -9.84
C SER A 329 -21.77 17.43 -11.21
N ILE A 330 -21.71 16.67 -12.30
CA ILE A 330 -22.03 17.18 -13.66
C ILE A 330 -23.54 17.32 -13.89
N SER A 331 -24.39 16.73 -13.04
CA SER A 331 -25.84 16.65 -13.28
C SER A 331 -26.73 17.47 -12.31
N THR A 332 -26.15 18.21 -11.37
CA THR A 332 -26.94 19.01 -10.43
C THR A 332 -26.64 20.50 -10.62
N PRO A 333 -27.67 21.34 -10.94
CA PRO A 333 -27.45 22.78 -11.04
C PRO A 333 -27.03 23.36 -9.68
N PRO A 334 -26.15 24.38 -9.65
CA PRO A 334 -25.60 24.93 -8.42
C PRO A 334 -26.65 25.74 -7.67
N SER A 335 -27.34 25.11 -6.74
CA SER A 335 -28.14 25.83 -5.76
C SER A 335 -27.53 25.69 -4.39
N LYS A 336 -26.80 26.74 -3.99
CA LYS A 336 -26.08 27.04 -2.74
C LYS A 336 -24.58 26.80 -2.76
N PRO A 337 -23.79 27.75 -2.23
CA PRO A 337 -22.36 27.57 -2.07
C PRO A 337 -22.14 26.41 -1.08
N ALA A 338 -21.64 25.31 -1.62
CA ALA A 338 -21.17 24.20 -0.80
C ALA A 338 -20.01 24.73 0.04
N THR A 339 -20.17 24.71 1.34
CA THR A 339 -19.04 24.79 2.27
C THR A 339 -18.07 23.67 1.85
N ALA A 340 -16.95 24.09 1.28
CA ALA A 340 -15.86 23.21 0.87
C ALA A 340 -15.29 22.57 2.13
N ASP A 341 -15.66 21.32 2.44
CA ASP A 341 -14.89 20.45 3.36
C ASP A 341 -15.56 19.12 3.67
N VAL A 342 -16.41 18.59 2.79
CA VAL A 342 -16.76 17.17 2.86
C VAL A 342 -16.07 16.47 1.68
N VAL A 343 -14.80 16.23 1.82
CA VAL A 343 -14.10 15.23 1.03
C VAL A 343 -14.60 13.89 1.56
N ASP A 344 -15.51 13.24 0.86
CA ASP A 344 -15.88 11.86 1.13
C ASP A 344 -14.60 11.02 1.04
N GLU A 345 -14.08 10.64 2.20
CA GLU A 345 -12.84 9.87 2.34
C GLU A 345 -13.08 8.48 1.75
N GLU A 346 -12.62 8.27 0.53
CA GLU A 346 -12.79 6.99 -0.14
C GLU A 346 -11.82 5.97 0.46
N LYS A 347 -12.35 4.99 1.21
CA LYS A 347 -11.56 3.85 1.68
C LYS A 347 -11.06 3.03 0.51
N CYS A 348 -9.80 2.59 0.61
CA CYS A 348 -9.20 1.71 -0.37
C CYS A 348 -8.28 0.68 0.28
N VAL A 349 -7.95 -0.35 -0.48
CA VAL A 349 -6.92 -1.35 -0.18
C VAL A 349 -5.98 -1.41 -1.37
N VAL A 350 -4.67 -1.53 -1.10
CA VAL A 350 -3.65 -1.54 -2.15
C VAL A 350 -2.85 -2.83 -2.04
N GLY A 351 -2.61 -3.46 -3.19
CA GLY A 351 -1.81 -4.69 -3.31
C GLY A 351 -0.80 -4.59 -4.43
N TRP A 352 0.27 -5.38 -4.33
CA TRP A 352 1.29 -5.52 -5.35
C TRP A 352 0.99 -6.71 -6.27
N ILE A 353 1.07 -6.49 -7.57
CA ILE A 353 0.96 -7.54 -8.58
C ILE A 353 2.20 -7.59 -9.46
N GLN A 354 2.36 -8.70 -10.16
CA GLN A 354 3.30 -8.83 -11.27
C GLN A 354 2.52 -8.83 -12.58
N ALA A 355 2.84 -7.89 -13.47
CA ALA A 355 2.20 -7.76 -14.77
C ALA A 355 3.27 -7.47 -15.85
N PRO A 356 3.01 -7.83 -17.13
CA PRO A 356 3.88 -7.44 -18.22
C PRO A 356 4.02 -5.92 -18.31
N SER A 357 5.24 -5.46 -18.63
CA SER A 357 5.48 -4.05 -18.92
C SER A 357 4.83 -3.66 -20.24
N ASP A 358 4.04 -2.59 -20.22
CA ASP A 358 3.40 -2.07 -21.42
C ASP A 358 4.40 -1.28 -22.32
N ASN A 359 5.66 -1.13 -21.90
CA ASN A 359 6.66 -0.26 -22.54
C ASN A 359 7.69 -0.98 -23.44
N GLN A 360 7.55 -2.29 -23.66
CA GLN A 360 8.51 -3.05 -24.46
C GLN A 360 7.90 -3.57 -25.76
N GLU A 361 8.30 -2.97 -26.87
CA GLU A 361 8.07 -3.42 -28.25
C GLU A 361 9.29 -4.12 -28.87
N ASP A 362 10.18 -4.73 -28.09
CA ASP A 362 11.28 -5.51 -28.66
C ASP A 362 10.77 -6.91 -29.06
N PRO A 363 10.62 -7.20 -30.37
CA PRO A 363 9.99 -8.44 -30.83
C PRO A 363 10.80 -9.71 -30.60
N GLY A 364 11.97 -9.61 -29.96
CA GLY A 364 12.87 -10.75 -29.69
C GLY A 364 13.09 -11.09 -28.22
N ARG A 365 12.54 -10.30 -27.28
CA ARG A 365 12.65 -10.55 -25.84
C ARG A 365 11.25 -10.81 -25.28
N GLY A 366 11.09 -11.87 -24.51
CA GLY A 366 9.82 -12.14 -23.83
C GLY A 366 9.36 -10.93 -22.98
N PRO A 367 8.07 -10.86 -22.64
CA PRO A 367 7.53 -9.69 -21.92
C PRO A 367 8.28 -9.48 -20.59
N LEU A 368 8.78 -8.28 -20.39
CA LEU A 368 9.39 -7.91 -19.12
C LEU A 368 8.29 -7.83 -18.05
N ILE A 369 8.41 -8.63 -16.99
CA ILE A 369 7.46 -8.62 -15.89
C ILE A 369 7.86 -7.51 -14.91
N GLU A 370 6.94 -6.61 -14.62
CA GLU A 370 7.10 -5.51 -13.70
C GLU A 370 6.17 -5.64 -12.49
N HIS A 371 6.61 -5.12 -11.36
CA HIS A 371 5.73 -4.93 -10.21
C HIS A 371 4.87 -3.68 -10.40
N GLN A 372 3.58 -3.85 -10.28
CA GLN A 372 2.58 -2.79 -10.40
C GLN A 372 1.66 -2.80 -9.19
N LEU A 373 0.95 -1.69 -8.96
CA LEU A 373 -0.01 -1.59 -7.86
C LEU A 373 -1.43 -1.78 -8.37
N ILE A 374 -2.24 -2.51 -7.60
CA ILE A 374 -3.69 -2.52 -7.73
C ILE A 374 -4.27 -1.77 -6.54
N VAL A 375 -5.14 -0.80 -6.84
CA VAL A 375 -5.91 -0.08 -5.83
C VAL A 375 -7.38 -0.49 -5.98
N LEU A 376 -7.96 -0.97 -4.89
CA LEU A 376 -9.38 -1.37 -4.79
C LEU A 376 -10.09 -0.40 -3.88
N THR A 377 -11.15 0.24 -4.34
CA THR A 377 -11.94 1.15 -3.51
C THR A 377 -13.22 0.48 -3.02
N TYR A 378 -13.75 0.96 -1.89
CA TYR A 378 -15.00 0.45 -1.32
C TYR A 378 -16.24 0.89 -2.13
N THR A 379 -16.03 1.72 -3.13
CA THR A 379 -17.05 2.11 -4.13
C THR A 379 -16.99 1.27 -5.42
N GLY A 380 -16.11 0.23 -5.43
CA GLY A 380 -15.99 -0.70 -6.54
C GLY A 380 -15.03 -0.26 -7.65
N GLY A 381 -14.16 0.70 -7.39
CA GLY A 381 -13.10 1.07 -8.33
C GLY A 381 -11.92 0.11 -8.24
N TRP A 382 -11.42 -0.34 -9.38
CA TRP A 382 -10.21 -1.11 -9.57
C TRP A 382 -9.25 -0.32 -10.45
N TYR A 383 -8.07 0.02 -9.95
CA TYR A 383 -7.06 0.84 -10.62
C TYR A 383 -5.75 0.06 -10.70
N ARG A 384 -5.17 -0.04 -11.90
CA ARG A 384 -3.83 -0.58 -12.14
C ARG A 384 -2.86 0.57 -12.39
N LEU A 385 -1.81 0.63 -11.58
CA LEU A 385 -0.84 1.71 -11.59
C LEU A 385 0.55 1.16 -11.88
N SER A 386 1.27 1.78 -12.82
CA SER A 386 2.70 1.56 -13.00
C SER A 386 3.50 2.62 -12.22
N LEU A 387 4.66 2.19 -11.75
CA LEU A 387 5.62 3.08 -11.07
C LEU A 387 6.38 3.92 -12.11
N PRO A 388 6.83 5.13 -11.74
CA PRO A 388 7.70 5.92 -12.62
C PRO A 388 9.02 5.17 -12.84
N THR A 389 9.35 4.91 -14.10
CA THR A 389 10.65 4.37 -14.48
C THR A 389 11.67 5.49 -14.36
N SER A 390 12.80 5.24 -13.67
CA SER A 390 13.95 6.12 -13.74
C SER A 390 14.53 6.02 -15.14
N THR A 391 14.10 6.86 -16.05
CA THR A 391 14.87 7.11 -17.28
C THR A 391 16.18 7.73 -16.84
N SER A 392 17.23 6.93 -16.81
CA SER A 392 18.59 7.44 -16.79
C SER A 392 18.73 8.29 -18.04
N SER A 393 18.72 9.61 -17.88
CA SER A 393 19.16 10.56 -18.92
C SER A 393 20.66 10.39 -19.13
N ALA A 394 21.03 9.32 -19.82
CA ALA A 394 22.32 9.18 -20.44
C ALA A 394 22.27 9.84 -21.82
N THR A 395 22.08 11.15 -21.84
CA THR A 395 22.53 11.96 -22.96
C THR A 395 24.05 12.21 -22.76
N SER A 396 24.80 11.18 -23.07
CA SER A 396 26.24 11.38 -23.38
C SER A 396 26.31 12.06 -24.73
N SER A 397 26.34 13.39 -24.72
CA SER A 397 26.85 14.17 -25.84
C SER A 397 28.34 13.91 -25.93
N SER A 398 28.71 12.90 -26.70
CA SER A 398 30.06 12.71 -27.18
C SER A 398 30.33 13.76 -28.24
N VAL A 399 30.89 14.88 -27.81
CA VAL A 399 31.60 15.81 -28.72
C VAL A 399 33.00 15.25 -28.91
N PRO A 400 33.47 15.01 -30.14
CA PRO A 400 34.84 14.57 -30.37
C PRO A 400 35.78 15.74 -30.13
N ILE A 401 36.63 15.62 -29.11
CA ILE A 401 37.74 16.54 -28.88
C ILE A 401 38.89 16.12 -29.78
N SER A 402 39.16 16.90 -30.82
CA SER A 402 40.43 16.91 -31.52
C SER A 402 41.38 17.85 -30.79
N SER A 403 42.49 17.29 -30.29
CA SER A 403 43.64 18.06 -29.81
C SER A 403 44.42 18.66 -30.99
N PRO A 404 45.25 19.73 -30.84
CA PRO A 404 46.56 19.58 -30.25
C PRO A 404 47.21 20.80 -29.52
N ILE A 405 48.05 20.43 -28.57
CA ILE A 405 49.43 20.92 -28.28
C ILE A 405 49.71 22.40 -27.90
N SER A 406 50.36 22.54 -26.74
CA SER A 406 51.56 23.29 -26.33
C SER A 406 51.48 24.65 -25.62
N ALA A 407 52.16 24.62 -24.51
CA ALA A 407 53.14 25.55 -23.95
C ALA A 407 52.66 26.73 -23.05
N ALA A 408 52.89 26.55 -21.77
CA ALA A 408 53.88 27.22 -20.93
C ALA A 408 53.59 28.65 -20.37
N VAL A 409 53.83 28.72 -19.07
CA VAL A 409 54.51 29.77 -18.28
C VAL A 409 53.65 30.84 -17.55
N SER A 410 53.62 30.63 -16.25
CA SER A 410 53.91 31.53 -15.12
C SER A 410 53.09 32.78 -14.81
N ALA A 411 52.91 32.88 -13.52
CA ALA A 411 52.96 34.05 -12.64
C ALA A 411 51.68 34.52 -11.97
N SER A 412 51.73 34.41 -10.66
CA SER A 412 50.83 34.97 -9.62
C SER A 412 51.17 36.45 -9.33
N PRO A 413 50.64 37.00 -8.23
CA PRO A 413 49.48 37.91 -8.16
C PRO A 413 49.93 39.38 -7.90
N PRO A 414 49.22 40.34 -7.44
CA PRO A 414 48.65 40.50 -6.11
C PRO A 414 47.41 41.45 -5.96
N ILE A 415 46.67 41.24 -4.87
CA ILE A 415 46.27 42.10 -3.73
C ILE A 415 45.70 43.52 -3.99
N VAL A 416 44.63 43.82 -3.26
CA VAL A 416 44.33 45.03 -2.44
C VAL A 416 42.99 45.76 -2.75
N ARG A 417 42.11 45.69 -1.75
CA ARG A 417 41.39 46.77 -1.02
C ARG A 417 40.45 47.68 -1.83
N ALA A 418 39.32 48.11 -1.38
CA ALA A 418 38.63 48.33 -0.13
C ALA A 418 37.40 49.23 -0.36
N MET A 419 36.40 49.11 0.52
CA MET A 419 35.51 50.17 1.02
C MET A 419 34.68 50.97 0.01
N SER A 420 33.43 51.30 0.16
CA SER A 420 32.59 51.67 1.28
C SER A 420 31.25 52.21 0.74
N ALA A 421 30.19 51.99 1.46
CA ALA A 421 29.16 52.90 1.88
C ALA A 421 28.10 53.48 0.92
N ALA A 422 26.91 53.36 1.45
CA ALA A 422 25.86 54.37 1.55
C ALA A 422 24.51 54.04 0.83
N ARG A 423 23.53 53.83 1.68
CA ARG A 423 22.08 54.07 1.43
C ARG A 423 21.83 55.56 1.13
N PRO A 424 20.71 55.93 0.48
CA PRO A 424 19.55 56.29 1.25
C PRO A 424 18.17 55.90 0.72
N ARG A 425 17.21 56.12 1.60
CA ARG A 425 15.73 56.02 1.50
C ARG A 425 15.13 57.12 0.65
N SER A 426 13.91 56.86 0.19
CA SER A 426 12.66 57.66 0.31
C SER A 426 11.81 57.47 -0.93
N THR A 427 10.58 57.21 -0.86
CA THR A 427 9.28 57.73 -0.44
C THR A 427 8.33 57.81 -1.64
N SER A 428 7.15 57.17 -1.43
CA SER A 428 5.80 57.54 -1.85
C SER A 428 5.49 58.11 -3.25
N GLY A 429 4.40 57.58 -3.80
CA GLY A 429 3.65 58.28 -4.84
C GLY A 429 2.62 57.38 -5.57
N SER A 430 1.40 57.56 -5.20
CA SER A 430 0.16 57.04 -5.80
C SER A 430 -0.07 57.55 -7.23
N SER A 431 -0.66 56.76 -8.10
CA SER A 431 -1.99 57.02 -8.67
C SER A 431 -2.19 56.43 -10.09
N PHE A 432 -3.33 55.81 -10.23
CA PHE A 432 -4.31 55.73 -11.31
C PHE A 432 -3.95 55.33 -12.77
N ALA A 433 -4.67 54.27 -13.16
CA ALA A 433 -5.46 54.07 -14.40
C ALA A 433 -4.74 53.85 -15.73
N GLY A 434 -5.09 52.73 -16.36
CA GLY A 434 -4.83 52.43 -17.75
C GLY A 434 -5.21 51.01 -18.13
N HIS A 435 -6.45 50.84 -18.54
CA HIS A 435 -6.96 49.65 -19.22
C HIS A 435 -6.17 49.33 -20.48
N SER A 436 -5.69 48.11 -20.66
CA SER A 436 -5.72 47.44 -21.96
C SER A 436 -5.42 45.97 -21.86
N ASP A 437 -6.37 45.24 -22.32
CA ASP A 437 -6.50 43.89 -22.80
C ASP A 437 -5.21 43.30 -23.41
N LYS A 438 -4.60 42.29 -22.75
CA LYS A 438 -3.72 41.25 -23.31
C LYS A 438 -3.65 40.07 -22.37
N GLY A 439 -4.76 39.37 -22.23
CA GLY A 439 -4.87 38.12 -21.51
C GLY A 439 -5.34 37.00 -22.43
N LYS A 440 -4.46 36.45 -23.24
CA LYS A 440 -4.63 35.15 -23.90
C LYS A 440 -3.32 34.79 -24.58
N GLU A 441 -2.37 34.20 -23.87
CA GLU A 441 -1.29 33.40 -24.42
C GLU A 441 -0.22 33.15 -23.32
N ARG A 442 -0.64 32.45 -22.24
CA ARG A 442 0.33 31.88 -21.26
C ARG A 442 -0.29 30.73 -20.47
N GLU A 443 -0.92 29.79 -21.15
CA GLU A 443 -1.40 28.53 -20.56
C GLU A 443 -0.97 27.28 -21.33
N GLN A 444 0.22 27.29 -21.94
CA GLN A 444 0.79 26.10 -22.59
C GLN A 444 2.31 26.06 -22.47
N GLU A 445 2.86 26.18 -21.27
CA GLU A 445 4.26 25.82 -21.02
C GLU A 445 4.50 25.56 -19.52
N LYS A 446 3.85 24.52 -18.99
CA LYS A 446 4.14 23.96 -17.65
C LYS A 446 4.06 22.44 -17.60
N ASP A 447 4.31 21.74 -18.68
CA ASP A 447 4.34 20.27 -18.74
C ASP A 447 5.75 19.68 -18.84
N GLY A 448 6.73 20.32 -18.25
CA GLY A 448 8.11 19.84 -18.15
C GLY A 448 8.56 19.56 -16.72
N LYS A 449 7.63 19.29 -15.77
CA LYS A 449 8.02 18.79 -14.45
C LYS A 449 8.03 17.27 -14.50
N ASP A 450 9.21 16.66 -14.23
CA ASP A 450 9.37 15.22 -13.97
C ASP A 450 8.12 14.67 -13.28
N SER A 451 7.31 13.94 -14.02
CA SER A 451 6.12 13.31 -13.49
C SER A 451 6.56 12.20 -12.54
N ARG A 452 6.62 12.54 -11.24
CA ARG A 452 6.94 11.60 -10.15
C ARG A 452 5.72 10.82 -9.70
N ASP A 453 4.63 10.96 -10.42
CA ASP A 453 3.38 10.30 -10.10
C ASP A 453 3.34 8.92 -10.75
N CYS A 454 2.75 7.97 -10.03
CA CYS A 454 2.42 6.68 -10.62
C CYS A 454 1.43 6.91 -11.77
N THR A 455 1.61 6.18 -12.87
CA THR A 455 0.77 6.31 -14.05
C THR A 455 -0.40 5.33 -13.97
N LEU A 456 -1.63 5.82 -14.14
CA LEU A 456 -2.81 4.98 -14.28
C LEU A 456 -2.74 4.27 -15.64
N ARG A 457 -2.69 2.94 -15.62
CA ARG A 457 -2.66 2.09 -16.81
C ARG A 457 -4.06 1.60 -17.19
N GLU A 458 -4.85 1.25 -16.19
CA GLU A 458 -6.16 0.67 -16.42
C GLU A 458 -7.10 1.02 -15.28
N PHE A 459 -8.36 1.28 -15.62
CA PHE A 459 -9.43 1.47 -14.66
C PHE A 459 -10.60 0.57 -15.03
N ARG A 460 -11.10 -0.18 -14.05
CA ARG A 460 -12.32 -0.99 -14.16
C ARG A 460 -13.19 -0.83 -12.92
N ARG A 461 -14.39 -1.40 -12.98
CA ARG A 461 -15.28 -1.48 -11.82
C ARG A 461 -15.57 -2.94 -11.48
N PHE A 462 -15.69 -3.22 -10.19
CA PHE A 462 -16.08 -4.52 -9.65
C PHE A 462 -17.25 -4.38 -8.68
N GLY A 463 -17.82 -5.51 -8.24
CA GLY A 463 -18.88 -5.56 -7.24
C GLY A 463 -20.30 -5.37 -7.80
N ARG A 464 -20.49 -5.07 -9.09
CA ARG A 464 -21.81 -5.08 -9.73
C ARG A 464 -22.24 -6.52 -10.01
N TRP A 465 -23.49 -6.84 -9.67
CA TRP A 465 -24.03 -8.19 -9.79
C TRP A 465 -24.80 -8.42 -11.10
N ASP A 466 -25.05 -7.37 -11.84
CA ASP A 466 -25.85 -7.30 -13.05
C ASP A 466 -25.00 -7.29 -14.34
N GLY A 467 -24.16 -8.32 -14.50
CA GLY A 467 -23.67 -8.71 -15.82
C GLY A 467 -22.45 -7.96 -16.35
N TRP A 468 -21.44 -7.70 -15.53
CA TRP A 468 -20.11 -7.34 -16.03
C TRP A 468 -19.09 -8.44 -15.62
N GLY A 469 -18.88 -9.36 -16.56
CA GLY A 469 -17.74 -10.27 -16.58
C GLY A 469 -16.56 -9.61 -17.29
#